data_c7bb07f125ce201f6160bfc789526c55
#
_entry.id   c7bb07f125ce201f6160bfc789526c55
#
_cell.length_a   1.000
_cell.length_b   1.000
_cell.length_c   1.000
_cell.angle_alpha   90.00
_cell.angle_beta   90.00
_cell.angle_gamma   90.00
#
_symmetry.space_group_name_H-M   'P 1'
#
loop_
_entity.id
_entity.type
_entity.pdbx_description
1 polymer ?
#
loop_
_entity_poly.entity_id
_entity_poly.type
_entity_poly.pdbx_seq_one_letter_code
_entity_poly.pdbx_strand_id
1 'polypeptide(L)'
;MELEQSKQRTHAYAFLIFASFFLYIILTGAKNLYVAEKTTLQSLGTFGSYTDLASTMEYYFYAYAAMQIFLAFFMHKLNIKWFLTITLGISAVISILMAFTDNIVSHWVLYTVNGAMQAGVWGCTIKVLGQYLPQKNLSVANSLMTSGPAVAGVISYGTAAIFGDNWTLPFIVLGVILIVAVVLYFLSVSNVQRFPRELETHHVVHSDGTEEDVSEEDKNDFIHINSKKRRIAFYVISVIMGAVVTSLFFTINNTLDIFLKQIGGFDNTTSKWLTVLAPVAIVVGPILCVRACVKYTNFLHVATVFFGLALVFATILLFVFDFNIFLSLALILAFMILTNGGRSISLSIAALQMRDKIDAGLCSTLVNAAASIATGVIPKIFTQILDNPTRTVLQNWTNAFTLVVIWNVATVAIIIALALWVKYLNKKDKKKETDK
;
A
#
# COMPACT_ATOMS: atom_id res chain seq x y z
N MET A 1 29.31 3.96 -33.05
CA MET A 1 29.60 3.29 -31.75
C MET A 1 28.85 3.95 -30.60
N GLU A 2 28.98 5.27 -30.36
CA GLU A 2 28.26 5.97 -29.25
C GLU A 2 26.73 5.95 -29.39
N LEU A 3 26.20 6.16 -30.62
CA LEU A 3 24.75 6.09 -30.87
C LEU A 3 24.16 4.70 -30.60
N GLU A 4 24.92 3.66 -30.84
CA GLU A 4 24.50 2.27 -30.61
C GLU A 4 24.55 1.90 -29.13
N GLN A 5 25.55 2.38 -28.41
CA GLN A 5 25.62 2.25 -26.96
C GLN A 5 24.50 3.04 -26.25
N SER A 6 24.16 4.25 -26.71
CA SER A 6 23.04 5.04 -26.19
C SER A 6 21.70 4.34 -26.41
N LYS A 7 21.44 3.72 -27.55
CA LYS A 7 20.24 2.91 -27.80
C LYS A 7 20.18 1.68 -26.91
N GLN A 8 21.28 0.93 -26.76
CA GLN A 8 21.34 -0.25 -25.91
C GLN A 8 21.06 0.11 -24.43
N ARG A 9 21.59 1.23 -23.96
CA ARG A 9 21.35 1.75 -22.62
C ARG A 9 19.88 2.13 -22.42
N THR A 10 19.25 2.81 -23.37
CA THR A 10 17.83 3.17 -23.34
C THR A 10 16.95 1.91 -23.25
N HIS A 11 17.26 0.88 -24.01
CA HIS A 11 16.57 -0.41 -23.95
C HIS A 11 16.76 -1.11 -22.59
N ALA A 12 17.97 -1.05 -22.00
CA ALA A 12 18.24 -1.61 -20.68
C ALA A 12 17.43 -0.91 -19.58
N TYR A 13 17.30 0.42 -19.64
CA TYR A 13 16.46 1.18 -18.71
C TYR A 13 14.97 0.85 -18.86
N ALA A 14 14.46 0.80 -20.08
CA ALA A 14 13.07 0.42 -20.35
C ALA A 14 12.78 -1.01 -19.86
N PHE A 15 13.70 -1.94 -20.06
CA PHE A 15 13.58 -3.32 -19.60
C PHE A 15 13.60 -3.41 -18.08
N LEU A 16 14.45 -2.64 -17.39
CA LEU A 16 14.47 -2.59 -15.93
C LEU A 16 13.14 -2.04 -15.35
N ILE A 17 12.60 -0.96 -15.93
CA ILE A 17 11.32 -0.39 -15.51
C ILE A 17 10.21 -1.40 -15.70
N PHE A 18 10.11 -1.99 -16.88
CA PHE A 18 9.10 -3.01 -17.19
C PHE A 18 9.19 -4.21 -16.24
N ALA A 19 10.38 -4.81 -16.10
CA ALA A 19 10.56 -5.99 -15.25
C ALA A 19 10.30 -5.71 -13.78
N SER A 20 10.69 -4.54 -13.28
CA SER A 20 10.41 -4.11 -11.90
C SER A 20 8.91 -3.92 -11.67
N PHE A 21 8.21 -3.26 -12.59
CA PHE A 21 6.77 -3.07 -12.51
C PHE A 21 6.03 -4.40 -12.62
N PHE A 22 6.39 -5.24 -13.61
CA PHE A 22 5.80 -6.56 -13.80
C PHE A 22 5.97 -7.45 -12.57
N LEU A 23 7.19 -7.52 -12.02
CA LEU A 23 7.45 -8.24 -10.76
C LEU A 23 6.55 -7.75 -9.64
N TYR A 24 6.45 -6.44 -9.46
CA TYR A 24 5.69 -5.84 -8.37
C TYR A 24 4.19 -6.10 -8.47
N ILE A 25 3.60 -5.99 -9.67
CA ILE A 25 2.17 -6.24 -9.86
C ILE A 25 1.81 -7.73 -9.70
N ILE A 26 2.64 -8.63 -10.22
CA ILE A 26 2.39 -10.08 -10.09
C ILE A 26 2.57 -10.53 -8.65
N LEU A 27 3.62 -10.09 -7.96
CA LEU A 27 3.84 -10.40 -6.56
C LEU A 27 2.71 -9.91 -5.67
N THR A 28 2.30 -8.65 -5.86
CA THR A 28 1.19 -8.06 -5.08
C THR A 28 -0.14 -8.73 -5.43
N GLY A 29 -0.33 -9.13 -6.69
CA GLY A 29 -1.49 -9.91 -7.14
C GLY A 29 -1.53 -11.28 -6.46
N ALA A 30 -0.43 -12.02 -6.46
CA ALA A 30 -0.32 -13.33 -5.81
C ALA A 30 -0.59 -13.23 -4.28
N LYS A 31 -0.10 -12.17 -3.62
CA LYS A 31 -0.43 -11.89 -2.23
C LYS A 31 -1.93 -11.64 -2.01
N ASN A 32 -2.54 -10.79 -2.83
CA ASN A 32 -3.94 -10.42 -2.69
C ASN A 32 -4.90 -11.54 -3.10
N LEU A 33 -4.40 -12.55 -3.82
CA LEU A 33 -5.19 -13.70 -4.26
C LEU A 33 -5.85 -14.43 -3.09
N TYR A 34 -5.15 -14.56 -1.95
CA TYR A 34 -5.72 -15.16 -0.75
C TYR A 34 -6.97 -14.43 -0.27
N VAL A 35 -6.96 -13.09 -0.36
CA VAL A 35 -8.13 -12.27 -0.04
C VAL A 35 -9.25 -12.49 -1.06
N ALA A 36 -8.91 -12.57 -2.35
CA ALA A 36 -9.88 -12.78 -3.43
C ALA A 36 -10.53 -14.19 -3.39
N GLU A 37 -9.84 -15.18 -2.83
CA GLU A 37 -10.36 -16.55 -2.69
C GLU A 37 -11.03 -16.81 -1.33
N LYS A 38 -11.09 -15.83 -0.43
CA LYS A 38 -11.58 -16.02 0.93
C LYS A 38 -13.01 -16.57 1.00
N THR A 39 -13.91 -16.09 0.13
CA THR A 39 -15.29 -16.58 0.07
C THR A 39 -15.38 -18.01 -0.45
N THR A 40 -14.54 -18.39 -1.42
CA THR A 40 -14.46 -19.76 -1.93
C THR A 40 -13.88 -20.69 -0.87
N LEU A 41 -12.75 -20.35 -0.26
CA LEU A 41 -12.11 -21.14 0.79
C LEU A 41 -13.06 -21.38 1.98
N GLN A 42 -13.79 -20.34 2.40
CA GLN A 42 -14.77 -20.47 3.48
C GLN A 42 -15.92 -21.42 3.10
N SER A 43 -16.38 -21.39 1.84
CA SER A 43 -17.49 -22.26 1.39
C SER A 43 -17.12 -23.74 1.34
N LEU A 44 -15.83 -24.09 1.30
CA LEU A 44 -15.36 -25.48 1.37
C LEU A 44 -15.47 -26.09 2.79
N GLY A 45 -15.58 -25.26 3.83
CA GLY A 45 -15.69 -25.68 5.22
C GLY A 45 -14.42 -26.23 5.87
N THR A 46 -13.41 -26.63 5.09
CA THR A 46 -12.14 -27.19 5.59
C THR A 46 -11.19 -26.13 6.15
N PHE A 47 -11.33 -24.88 5.72
CA PHE A 47 -10.46 -23.76 6.09
C PHE A 47 -11.00 -22.91 7.26
N GLY A 48 -12.11 -23.32 7.87
CA GLY A 48 -12.71 -22.64 9.01
C GLY A 48 -13.54 -21.38 8.64
N SER A 49 -13.60 -20.45 9.58
CA SER A 49 -14.38 -19.22 9.47
C SER A 49 -13.65 -18.11 8.69
N TYR A 50 -14.35 -17.03 8.38
CA TYR A 50 -13.71 -15.81 7.82
C TYR A 50 -12.62 -15.26 8.74
N THR A 51 -12.77 -15.43 10.05
CA THR A 51 -11.77 -15.04 11.06
C THR A 51 -10.50 -15.88 10.94
N ASP A 52 -10.61 -17.18 10.74
CA ASP A 52 -9.44 -18.06 10.53
C ASP A 52 -8.70 -17.69 9.25
N LEU A 53 -9.43 -17.41 8.19
CA LEU A 53 -8.87 -16.95 6.91
C LEU A 53 -8.24 -15.56 7.04
N ALA A 54 -8.83 -14.65 7.84
CA ALA A 54 -8.24 -13.34 8.11
C ALA A 54 -6.94 -13.46 8.93
N SER A 55 -6.84 -14.46 9.82
CA SER A 55 -5.64 -14.74 10.59
C SER A 55 -4.44 -15.10 9.69
N THR A 56 -4.67 -15.72 8.54
CA THR A 56 -3.60 -15.98 7.55
C THR A 56 -2.95 -14.67 7.08
N MET A 57 -3.75 -13.65 6.78
CA MET A 57 -3.25 -12.34 6.41
C MET A 57 -2.61 -11.60 7.60
N GLU A 58 -3.13 -11.77 8.79
CA GLU A 58 -2.55 -11.21 10.01
C GLU A 58 -1.11 -11.73 10.22
N TYR A 59 -0.90 -13.05 10.18
CA TYR A 59 0.43 -13.65 10.31
C TYR A 59 1.38 -13.23 9.19
N TYR A 60 0.87 -13.13 7.96
CA TYR A 60 1.63 -12.55 6.85
C TYR A 60 2.15 -11.15 7.19
N PHE A 61 1.28 -10.25 7.65
CA PHE A 61 1.64 -8.86 7.91
C PHE A 61 2.55 -8.72 9.13
N TYR A 62 2.46 -9.57 10.14
CA TYR A 62 3.40 -9.59 11.26
C TYR A 62 4.81 -9.95 10.80
N ALA A 63 4.95 -11.01 10.03
CA ALA A 63 6.24 -11.42 9.49
C ALA A 63 6.81 -10.38 8.50
N TYR A 64 5.94 -9.79 7.68
CA TYR A 64 6.28 -8.72 6.76
C TYR A 64 6.81 -7.48 7.50
N ALA A 65 6.12 -7.02 8.55
CA ALA A 65 6.54 -5.88 9.35
C ALA A 65 7.87 -6.14 10.09
N ALA A 66 8.02 -7.32 10.70
CA ALA A 66 9.25 -7.71 11.38
C ALA A 66 10.45 -7.71 10.42
N MET A 67 10.28 -8.28 9.23
CA MET A 67 11.33 -8.31 8.21
C MET A 67 11.61 -6.93 7.61
N GLN A 68 10.61 -6.06 7.48
CA GLN A 68 10.85 -4.66 7.07
C GLN A 68 11.73 -3.92 8.06
N ILE A 69 11.47 -4.07 9.36
CA ILE A 69 12.31 -3.45 10.42
C ILE A 69 13.75 -4.00 10.31
N PHE A 70 13.91 -5.31 10.15
CA PHE A 70 15.21 -5.92 9.94
C PHE A 70 15.93 -5.32 8.72
N LEU A 71 15.26 -5.24 7.59
CA LEU A 71 15.81 -4.71 6.34
C LEU A 71 16.19 -3.22 6.45
N ALA A 72 15.46 -2.42 7.24
CA ALA A 72 15.81 -1.02 7.46
C ALA A 72 17.25 -0.85 7.98
N PHE A 73 17.70 -1.77 8.84
CA PHE A 73 19.05 -1.74 9.38
C PHE A 73 20.11 -2.42 8.51
N PHE A 74 19.74 -3.44 7.74
CA PHE A 74 20.68 -4.32 7.05
C PHE A 74 20.70 -4.19 5.53
N MET A 75 19.77 -3.45 4.93
CA MET A 75 19.64 -3.33 3.46
C MET A 75 20.92 -2.79 2.79
N HIS A 76 21.71 -1.97 3.47
CA HIS A 76 22.96 -1.42 2.94
C HIS A 76 24.07 -2.47 2.78
N LYS A 77 23.99 -3.61 3.50
CA LYS A 77 24.95 -4.71 3.45
C LYS A 77 24.55 -5.80 2.45
N LEU A 78 23.32 -5.77 1.93
CA LEU A 78 22.78 -6.83 1.09
C LEU A 78 23.06 -6.56 -0.39
N ASN A 79 23.41 -7.62 -1.12
CA ASN A 79 23.33 -7.61 -2.58
C ASN A 79 21.86 -7.74 -2.99
N ILE A 80 21.24 -6.60 -3.32
CA ILE A 80 19.79 -6.48 -3.56
C ILE A 80 19.32 -7.41 -4.68
N LYS A 81 20.11 -7.55 -5.75
CA LYS A 81 19.78 -8.44 -6.88
C LYS A 81 19.57 -9.87 -6.41
N TRP A 82 20.54 -10.45 -5.70
CA TRP A 82 20.45 -11.82 -5.20
C TRP A 82 19.42 -11.96 -4.09
N PHE A 83 19.37 -10.98 -3.19
CA PHE A 83 18.38 -10.98 -2.12
C PHE A 83 16.96 -11.08 -2.65
N LEU A 84 16.54 -10.18 -3.58
CA LEU A 84 15.21 -10.22 -4.16
C LEU A 84 14.97 -11.48 -4.98
N THR A 85 15.96 -11.94 -5.76
CA THR A 85 15.79 -13.15 -6.56
C THR A 85 15.50 -14.38 -5.69
N ILE A 86 16.24 -14.55 -4.60
CA ILE A 86 16.06 -15.70 -3.70
C ILE A 86 14.75 -15.58 -2.91
N THR A 87 14.51 -14.44 -2.27
CA THR A 87 13.31 -14.28 -1.43
C THR A 87 12.03 -14.34 -2.24
N LEU A 88 11.98 -13.73 -3.42
CA LEU A 88 10.80 -13.78 -4.28
C LEU A 88 10.66 -15.09 -5.05
N GLY A 89 11.75 -15.79 -5.31
CA GLY A 89 11.72 -17.17 -5.80
C GLY A 89 11.08 -18.11 -4.77
N ILE A 90 11.46 -18.01 -3.49
CA ILE A 90 10.81 -18.75 -2.40
C ILE A 90 9.32 -18.35 -2.30
N SER A 91 8.99 -17.08 -2.40
CA SER A 91 7.61 -16.59 -2.39
C SER A 91 6.77 -17.21 -3.52
N ALA A 92 7.33 -17.35 -4.73
CA ALA A 92 6.66 -17.98 -5.87
C ALA A 92 6.39 -19.47 -5.61
N VAL A 93 7.36 -20.19 -5.05
CA VAL A 93 7.19 -21.60 -4.66
C VAL A 93 6.12 -21.72 -3.58
N ILE A 94 6.11 -20.86 -2.57
CA ILE A 94 5.07 -20.83 -1.53
C ILE A 94 3.70 -20.61 -2.14
N SER A 95 3.55 -19.69 -3.10
CA SER A 95 2.28 -19.46 -3.79
C SER A 95 1.76 -20.72 -4.49
N ILE A 96 2.64 -21.49 -5.11
CA ILE A 96 2.27 -22.78 -5.73
C ILE A 96 1.93 -23.81 -4.64
N LEU A 97 2.72 -23.91 -3.56
CA LEU A 97 2.48 -24.89 -2.48
C LEU A 97 1.12 -24.66 -1.79
N MET A 98 0.65 -23.41 -1.72
CA MET A 98 -0.68 -23.10 -1.18
C MET A 98 -1.78 -23.89 -1.87
N ALA A 99 -1.68 -24.13 -3.18
CA ALA A 99 -2.65 -24.86 -3.97
C ALA A 99 -2.74 -26.37 -3.62
N PHE A 100 -1.74 -26.89 -2.92
CA PHE A 100 -1.64 -28.32 -2.57
C PHE A 100 -1.87 -28.60 -1.08
N THR A 101 -2.34 -27.61 -0.33
CA THR A 101 -2.59 -27.74 1.11
C THR A 101 -4.06 -27.51 1.42
N ASP A 102 -4.70 -28.45 2.11
CA ASP A 102 -6.13 -28.42 2.48
C ASP A 102 -6.35 -28.07 3.96
N ASN A 103 -5.32 -27.52 4.62
CA ASN A 103 -5.35 -27.25 6.05
C ASN A 103 -5.01 -25.78 6.34
N ILE A 104 -5.87 -25.14 7.13
CA ILE A 104 -5.71 -23.72 7.51
C ILE A 104 -4.38 -23.44 8.23
N VAL A 105 -3.90 -24.36 9.08
CA VAL A 105 -2.62 -24.18 9.81
C VAL A 105 -1.45 -24.17 8.84
N SER A 106 -1.47 -25.02 7.81
CA SER A 106 -0.46 -25.00 6.73
C SER A 106 -0.48 -23.67 5.99
N HIS A 107 -1.66 -23.10 5.72
CA HIS A 107 -1.81 -21.78 5.14
C HIS A 107 -1.22 -20.68 6.05
N TRP A 108 -1.45 -20.74 7.36
CA TRP A 108 -0.84 -19.79 8.30
C TRP A 108 0.69 -19.82 8.24
N VAL A 109 1.28 -21.01 8.26
CA VAL A 109 2.74 -21.18 8.21
C VAL A 109 3.29 -20.69 6.88
N LEU A 110 2.74 -21.15 5.76
CA LEU A 110 3.20 -20.77 4.42
C LEU A 110 3.08 -19.25 4.19
N TYR A 111 1.96 -18.65 4.61
CA TYR A 111 1.76 -17.20 4.44
C TYR A 111 2.61 -16.37 5.37
N THR A 112 2.92 -16.86 6.57
CA THR A 112 3.89 -16.21 7.48
C THR A 112 5.26 -16.12 6.82
N VAL A 113 5.75 -17.23 6.28
CA VAL A 113 7.04 -17.24 5.55
C VAL A 113 6.96 -16.33 4.33
N ASN A 114 5.86 -16.39 3.59
CA ASN A 114 5.63 -15.55 2.41
C ASN A 114 5.71 -14.05 2.75
N GLY A 115 5.13 -13.64 3.88
CA GLY A 115 5.19 -12.26 4.36
C GLY A 115 6.63 -11.78 4.59
N ALA A 116 7.45 -12.58 5.25
CA ALA A 116 8.86 -12.28 5.45
C ALA A 116 9.62 -12.18 4.10
N MET A 117 9.37 -13.10 3.16
CA MET A 117 10.05 -13.12 1.86
C MET A 117 9.71 -11.91 0.99
N GLN A 118 8.49 -11.37 1.08
CA GLN A 118 8.02 -10.24 0.29
C GLN A 118 8.35 -8.85 0.87
N ALA A 119 8.77 -8.77 2.12
CA ALA A 119 8.92 -7.52 2.85
C ALA A 119 9.88 -6.50 2.20
N GLY A 120 10.90 -6.96 1.50
CA GLY A 120 11.92 -6.11 0.88
C GLY A 120 11.57 -5.59 -0.51
N VAL A 121 10.51 -6.10 -1.14
CA VAL A 121 10.28 -5.85 -2.59
C VAL A 121 10.20 -4.37 -2.94
N TRP A 122 9.40 -3.59 -2.22
CA TRP A 122 9.23 -2.17 -2.51
C TRP A 122 10.53 -1.39 -2.33
N GLY A 123 11.11 -1.42 -1.12
CA GLY A 123 12.30 -0.63 -0.79
C GLY A 123 13.52 -1.01 -1.63
N CYS A 124 13.75 -2.31 -1.83
CA CYS A 124 14.86 -2.80 -2.64
C CYS A 124 14.70 -2.46 -4.12
N THR A 125 13.48 -2.57 -4.67
CA THR A 125 13.23 -2.23 -6.07
C THR A 125 13.41 -0.74 -6.32
N ILE A 126 12.86 0.14 -5.45
CA ILE A 126 13.06 1.59 -5.56
C ILE A 126 14.55 1.96 -5.44
N LYS A 127 15.30 1.29 -4.55
CA LYS A 127 16.74 1.50 -4.43
C LYS A 127 17.47 1.11 -5.74
N VAL A 128 17.15 -0.02 -6.35
CA VAL A 128 17.73 -0.44 -7.64
C VAL A 128 17.39 0.57 -8.74
N LEU A 129 16.12 0.96 -8.86
CA LEU A 129 15.71 1.97 -9.83
C LEU A 129 16.47 3.29 -9.65
N GLY A 130 16.60 3.75 -8.38
CA GLY A 130 17.34 4.97 -8.05
C GLY A 130 18.84 4.88 -8.33
N GLN A 131 19.44 3.68 -8.24
CA GLN A 131 20.87 3.49 -8.54
C GLN A 131 21.21 3.53 -10.03
N TYR A 132 20.30 3.06 -10.89
CA TYR A 132 20.62 2.86 -12.31
C TYR A 132 19.89 3.81 -13.26
N LEU A 133 18.73 4.36 -12.89
CA LEU A 133 17.95 5.21 -13.78
C LEU A 133 18.32 6.69 -13.65
N PRO A 134 18.37 7.44 -14.76
CA PRO A 134 18.41 8.90 -14.73
C PRO A 134 17.10 9.46 -14.17
N GLN A 135 17.12 10.69 -13.66
CA GLN A 135 15.99 11.30 -12.91
C GLN A 135 14.66 11.29 -13.67
N LYS A 136 14.69 11.58 -14.98
CA LYS A 136 13.51 11.53 -15.86
C LYS A 136 12.84 10.14 -15.86
N ASN A 137 13.64 9.09 -16.03
CA ASN A 137 13.14 7.71 -16.09
C ASN A 137 12.74 7.19 -14.70
N LEU A 138 13.42 7.65 -13.64
CA LEU A 138 13.09 7.33 -12.26
C LEU A 138 11.71 7.86 -11.88
N SER A 139 11.36 9.07 -12.29
CA SER A 139 10.02 9.67 -12.07
C SER A 139 8.92 8.82 -12.72
N VAL A 140 9.13 8.37 -13.96
CA VAL A 140 8.19 7.48 -14.67
C VAL A 140 8.08 6.13 -13.95
N ALA A 141 9.21 5.53 -13.57
CA ALA A 141 9.24 4.26 -12.86
C ALA A 141 8.49 4.35 -11.51
N ASN A 142 8.71 5.40 -10.72
CA ASN A 142 8.02 5.62 -9.46
C ASN A 142 6.50 5.78 -9.64
N SER A 143 6.07 6.49 -10.68
CA SER A 143 4.65 6.66 -11.00
C SER A 143 3.99 5.33 -11.35
N LEU A 144 4.64 4.50 -12.17
CA LEU A 144 4.18 3.15 -12.50
C LEU A 144 4.12 2.26 -11.24
N MET A 145 5.19 2.22 -10.45
CA MET A 145 5.24 1.43 -9.21
C MET A 145 4.13 1.81 -8.24
N THR A 146 3.81 3.11 -8.13
CA THR A 146 2.73 3.59 -7.24
C THR A 146 1.34 3.15 -7.71
N SER A 147 1.12 2.99 -9.02
CA SER A 147 -0.13 2.45 -9.58
C SER A 147 -0.24 0.93 -9.45
N GLY A 148 0.87 0.25 -9.19
CA GLY A 148 0.99 -1.20 -9.16
C GLY A 148 -0.03 -1.92 -8.27
N PRO A 149 -0.32 -1.48 -7.03
CA PRO A 149 -1.29 -2.15 -6.16
C PRO A 149 -2.70 -2.23 -6.74
N ALA A 150 -3.12 -1.23 -7.53
CA ALA A 150 -4.42 -1.26 -8.19
C ALA A 150 -4.45 -2.29 -9.33
N VAL A 151 -3.43 -2.29 -10.18
CA VAL A 151 -3.29 -3.30 -11.25
C VAL A 151 -3.22 -4.71 -10.66
N ALA A 152 -2.46 -4.88 -9.57
CA ALA A 152 -2.36 -6.14 -8.84
C ALA A 152 -3.71 -6.61 -8.27
N GLY A 153 -4.54 -5.68 -7.78
CA GLY A 153 -5.90 -5.98 -7.33
C GLY A 153 -6.79 -6.50 -8.47
N VAL A 154 -6.73 -5.86 -9.64
CA VAL A 154 -7.44 -6.35 -10.85
C VAL A 154 -6.95 -7.75 -11.23
N ILE A 155 -5.64 -8.00 -11.19
CA ILE A 155 -5.05 -9.31 -11.49
C ILE A 155 -5.56 -10.36 -10.50
N SER A 156 -5.53 -10.10 -9.18
CA SER A 156 -5.93 -11.08 -8.17
C SER A 156 -7.41 -11.43 -8.24
N TYR A 157 -8.30 -10.44 -8.18
CA TYR A 157 -9.75 -10.69 -8.24
C TYR A 157 -10.19 -11.17 -9.62
N GLY A 158 -9.59 -10.66 -10.71
CA GLY A 158 -9.86 -11.11 -12.06
C GLY A 158 -9.46 -12.57 -12.27
N THR A 159 -8.27 -12.96 -11.81
CA THR A 159 -7.82 -14.37 -11.88
C THR A 159 -8.74 -15.26 -11.05
N ALA A 160 -9.05 -14.87 -9.80
CA ALA A 160 -9.98 -15.61 -8.96
C ALA A 160 -11.37 -15.77 -9.60
N ALA A 161 -11.88 -14.73 -10.26
CA ALA A 161 -13.18 -14.75 -10.93
C ALA A 161 -13.18 -15.61 -12.21
N ILE A 162 -12.09 -15.59 -13.00
CA ILE A 162 -11.94 -16.44 -14.21
C ILE A 162 -11.99 -17.92 -13.86
N PHE A 163 -11.35 -18.34 -12.77
CA PHE A 163 -11.32 -19.74 -12.35
C PHE A 163 -12.51 -20.14 -11.45
N GLY A 164 -13.33 -19.16 -11.02
CA GLY A 164 -14.58 -19.40 -10.29
C GLY A 164 -14.37 -20.08 -8.95
N ASP A 165 -14.92 -21.30 -8.79
CA ASP A 165 -14.81 -22.09 -7.56
C ASP A 165 -13.53 -22.93 -7.46
N ASN A 166 -12.71 -22.95 -8.51
CA ASN A 166 -11.43 -23.64 -8.50
C ASN A 166 -10.34 -22.73 -7.91
N TRP A 167 -10.26 -22.68 -6.59
CA TRP A 167 -9.32 -21.83 -5.86
C TRP A 167 -7.83 -22.21 -6.04
N THR A 168 -7.52 -23.45 -6.43
CA THR A 168 -6.13 -23.94 -6.55
C THR A 168 -5.42 -23.40 -7.79
N LEU A 169 -6.12 -23.36 -8.94
CA LEU A 169 -5.55 -22.90 -10.20
C LEU A 169 -5.03 -21.46 -10.16
N PRO A 170 -5.73 -20.47 -9.58
CA PRO A 170 -5.21 -19.11 -9.42
C PRO A 170 -3.84 -19.06 -8.74
N PHE A 171 -3.64 -19.83 -7.66
CA PHE A 171 -2.35 -19.86 -6.94
C PHE A 171 -1.23 -20.47 -7.79
N ILE A 172 -1.50 -21.52 -8.54
CA ILE A 172 -0.53 -22.15 -9.45
C ILE A 172 -0.17 -21.17 -10.57
N VAL A 173 -1.16 -20.59 -11.23
CA VAL A 173 -0.96 -19.67 -12.37
C VAL A 173 -0.15 -18.46 -11.95
N LEU A 174 -0.56 -17.76 -10.88
CA LEU A 174 0.18 -16.58 -10.43
C LEU A 174 1.55 -16.96 -9.85
N GLY A 175 1.69 -18.11 -9.21
CA GLY A 175 2.99 -18.60 -8.76
C GLY A 175 3.96 -18.86 -9.91
N VAL A 176 3.51 -19.49 -11.00
CA VAL A 176 4.33 -19.71 -12.20
C VAL A 176 4.69 -18.40 -12.89
N ILE A 177 3.73 -17.47 -13.05
CA ILE A 177 3.99 -16.15 -13.62
C ILE A 177 4.98 -15.38 -12.73
N LEU A 178 4.92 -15.54 -11.41
CA LEU A 178 5.85 -14.90 -10.48
C LEU A 178 7.28 -15.44 -10.66
N ILE A 179 7.47 -16.73 -10.91
CA ILE A 179 8.79 -17.29 -11.26
C ILE A 179 9.34 -16.59 -12.49
N VAL A 180 8.53 -16.45 -13.56
CA VAL A 180 8.93 -15.74 -14.79
C VAL A 180 9.28 -14.29 -14.49
N ALA A 181 8.48 -13.60 -13.67
CA ALA A 181 8.73 -12.20 -13.28
C ALA A 181 10.06 -12.04 -12.51
N VAL A 182 10.37 -12.96 -11.60
CA VAL A 182 11.64 -12.99 -10.86
C VAL A 182 12.84 -13.17 -11.80
N VAL A 183 12.74 -14.09 -12.77
CA VAL A 183 13.79 -14.31 -13.77
C VAL A 183 13.99 -13.07 -14.65
N LEU A 184 12.90 -12.46 -15.14
CA LEU A 184 12.96 -11.22 -15.93
C LEU A 184 13.61 -10.07 -15.14
N TYR A 185 13.26 -9.94 -13.87
CA TYR A 185 13.86 -8.94 -13.00
C TYR A 185 15.36 -9.18 -12.81
N PHE A 186 15.76 -10.42 -12.51
CA PHE A 186 17.18 -10.79 -12.40
C PHE A 186 17.97 -10.44 -13.66
N LEU A 187 17.43 -10.78 -14.84
CA LEU A 187 18.06 -10.49 -16.14
C LEU A 187 18.14 -8.98 -16.40
N SER A 188 17.07 -8.24 -16.06
CA SER A 188 17.03 -6.79 -16.27
C SER A 188 18.07 -6.05 -15.41
N VAL A 189 18.20 -6.42 -14.13
CA VAL A 189 19.23 -5.86 -13.25
C VAL A 189 20.62 -6.23 -13.73
N SER A 190 20.83 -7.48 -14.17
CA SER A 190 22.11 -7.92 -14.73
C SER A 190 22.48 -7.16 -16.00
N ASN A 191 21.50 -6.82 -16.82
CA ASN A 191 21.71 -6.07 -18.05
C ASN A 191 22.08 -4.61 -17.76
N VAL A 192 21.33 -3.94 -16.87
CA VAL A 192 21.56 -2.52 -16.57
C VAL A 192 22.87 -2.29 -15.82
N GLN A 193 23.38 -3.28 -15.07
CA GLN A 193 24.68 -3.22 -14.39
C GLN A 193 25.86 -3.01 -15.35
N ARG A 194 25.68 -3.28 -16.65
CA ARG A 194 26.69 -3.02 -17.69
C ARG A 194 26.81 -1.55 -18.06
N PHE A 195 25.81 -0.73 -17.70
CA PHE A 195 25.71 0.68 -18.03
C PHE A 195 25.63 1.48 -16.73
N PRO A 196 26.76 1.97 -16.20
CA PRO A 196 26.75 2.81 -14.98
C PRO A 196 25.94 4.08 -15.23
N ARG A 197 25.32 4.57 -14.16
CA ARG A 197 24.54 5.81 -14.17
C ARG A 197 25.44 6.98 -14.57
N GLU A 198 25.05 7.72 -15.60
CA GLU A 198 25.58 9.07 -15.80
C GLU A 198 24.97 9.97 -14.72
N LEU A 199 25.82 10.54 -13.88
CA LEU A 199 25.43 11.62 -12.98
C LEU A 199 25.10 12.82 -13.87
N GLU A 200 23.81 13.14 -14.02
CA GLU A 200 23.38 14.43 -14.57
C GLU A 200 23.76 15.48 -13.53
N THR A 201 24.90 16.13 -13.71
CA THR A 201 25.26 17.34 -12.98
C THR A 201 24.41 18.47 -13.55
N HIS A 202 23.34 18.83 -12.87
CA HIS A 202 22.65 20.08 -13.13
C HIS A 202 23.50 21.23 -12.53
N HIS A 203 24.38 21.79 -13.37
CA HIS A 203 25.02 23.07 -13.06
C HIS A 203 24.01 24.17 -13.35
N VAL A 204 23.51 24.83 -12.31
CA VAL A 204 22.78 26.09 -12.48
C VAL A 204 23.84 27.19 -12.47
N VAL A 205 24.08 27.75 -13.65
CA VAL A 205 24.94 28.92 -13.78
C VAL A 205 24.12 30.17 -13.43
N HIS A 206 24.43 30.83 -12.30
CA HIS A 206 23.85 32.11 -11.95
C HIS A 206 24.35 33.21 -12.90
N SER A 207 23.56 34.27 -13.03
CA SER A 207 23.90 35.42 -13.89
C SER A 207 25.19 36.18 -13.47
N ASP A 208 25.75 35.85 -12.33
CA ASP A 208 27.02 36.35 -11.77
C ASP A 208 28.22 35.38 -12.04
N GLY A 209 27.99 34.26 -12.72
CA GLY A 209 29.03 33.27 -13.07
C GLY A 209 29.39 32.30 -11.93
N THR A 210 28.66 32.29 -10.80
CA THR A 210 28.84 31.31 -9.74
C THR A 210 28.05 30.05 -10.07
N GLU A 211 28.69 28.87 -10.01
CA GLU A 211 28.06 27.58 -10.11
C GLU A 211 27.62 27.12 -8.71
N GLU A 212 26.33 27.03 -8.46
CA GLU A 212 25.80 26.48 -7.23
C GLU A 212 25.05 25.19 -7.55
N ASP A 213 25.37 24.10 -6.84
CA ASP A 213 24.59 22.85 -6.86
C ASP A 213 23.27 23.08 -6.12
N VAL A 214 22.29 23.66 -6.82
CA VAL A 214 20.95 23.87 -6.26
C VAL A 214 20.14 22.59 -6.44
N SER A 215 19.97 21.86 -5.36
CA SER A 215 18.88 20.89 -5.29
C SER A 215 17.55 21.65 -5.25
N GLU A 216 16.61 21.36 -6.17
CA GLU A 216 15.25 21.94 -6.24
C GLU A 216 14.41 21.71 -4.96
N GLU A 217 15.02 21.26 -3.88
CA GLU A 217 14.38 20.71 -2.69
C GLU A 217 14.04 21.71 -1.59
N ASP A 218 14.58 22.93 -1.65
CA ASP A 218 14.53 23.87 -0.49
C ASP A 218 13.29 24.78 -0.42
N LYS A 219 12.34 24.68 -1.35
CA LYS A 219 11.21 25.63 -1.41
C LYS A 219 9.92 25.24 -0.70
N ASN A 220 9.81 24.02 -0.14
CA ASN A 220 8.55 23.53 0.42
C ASN A 220 8.60 23.03 1.88
N ASP A 221 9.37 23.69 2.75
CA ASP A 221 9.32 23.41 4.19
C ASP A 221 8.03 23.99 4.83
N PHE A 222 6.94 23.23 4.80
CA PHE A 222 5.64 23.63 5.36
C PHE A 222 5.56 23.57 6.89
N ILE A 223 6.51 22.93 7.58
CA ILE A 223 6.46 22.77 9.04
C ILE A 223 7.85 23.05 9.64
N HIS A 224 8.06 24.26 10.13
CA HIS A 224 9.22 24.60 10.96
C HIS A 224 9.03 24.10 12.39
N ILE A 225 9.49 22.89 12.70
CA ILE A 225 9.52 22.38 14.07
C ILE A 225 10.96 22.39 14.57
N ASN A 226 11.37 23.47 15.25
CA ASN A 226 12.73 23.68 15.73
C ASN A 226 13.16 22.76 16.89
N SER A 227 12.24 22.10 17.59
CA SER A 227 12.54 21.25 18.74
C SER A 227 12.58 19.77 18.39
N LYS A 228 13.71 19.08 18.71
CA LYS A 228 13.87 17.63 18.52
C LYS A 228 12.72 16.82 19.15
N LYS A 229 12.27 17.19 20.38
CA LYS A 229 11.15 16.50 21.05
C LYS A 229 9.84 16.62 20.29
N ARG A 230 9.53 17.81 19.73
CA ARG A 230 8.31 18.05 18.96
C ARG A 230 8.33 17.31 17.63
N ARG A 231 9.48 17.19 16.98
CA ARG A 231 9.64 16.40 15.75
C ARG A 231 9.36 14.92 15.99
N ILE A 232 9.92 14.36 17.08
CA ILE A 232 9.65 12.97 17.46
C ILE A 232 8.15 12.76 17.73
N ALA A 233 7.51 13.68 18.47
CA ALA A 233 6.07 13.60 18.74
C ALA A 233 5.23 13.66 17.44
N PHE A 234 5.56 14.58 16.52
CA PHE A 234 4.90 14.66 15.21
C PHE A 234 5.06 13.34 14.42
N TYR A 235 6.29 12.79 14.42
CA TYR A 235 6.56 11.53 13.77
C TYR A 235 5.73 10.38 14.35
N VAL A 236 5.69 10.23 15.68
CA VAL A 236 4.88 9.18 16.34
C VAL A 236 3.40 9.31 15.99
N ILE A 237 2.85 10.53 16.02
CA ILE A 237 1.45 10.78 15.64
C ILE A 237 1.22 10.43 14.17
N SER A 238 2.16 10.77 13.28
CA SER A 238 2.06 10.45 11.85
C SER A 238 2.12 8.94 11.59
N VAL A 239 2.93 8.19 12.35
CA VAL A 239 2.98 6.72 12.30
C VAL A 239 1.65 6.12 12.72
N ILE A 240 1.09 6.57 13.85
CA ILE A 240 -0.22 6.11 14.34
C ILE A 240 -1.32 6.45 13.31
N MET A 241 -1.33 7.67 12.80
CA MET A 241 -2.29 8.09 11.78
C MET A 241 -2.19 7.23 10.51
N GLY A 242 -0.97 6.98 10.01
CA GLY A 242 -0.74 6.12 8.86
C GLY A 242 -1.26 4.69 9.08
N ALA A 243 -1.05 4.12 10.26
CA ALA A 243 -1.55 2.80 10.64
C ALA A 243 -3.09 2.77 10.66
N VAL A 244 -3.72 3.73 11.33
CA VAL A 244 -5.19 3.83 11.46
C VAL A 244 -5.87 3.98 10.10
N VAL A 245 -5.36 4.89 9.27
CA VAL A 245 -5.92 5.17 7.94
C VAL A 245 -5.76 3.98 7.00
N THR A 246 -4.59 3.33 7.04
CA THR A 246 -4.31 2.18 6.18
C THR A 246 -5.18 1.00 6.53
N SER A 247 -5.36 0.72 7.83
CA SER A 247 -6.21 -0.38 8.28
C SER A 247 -7.68 -0.19 7.92
N LEU A 248 -8.21 1.04 8.03
CA LEU A 248 -9.57 1.37 7.65
C LEU A 248 -9.86 1.03 6.18
N PHE A 249 -8.96 1.46 5.29
CA PHE A 249 -9.04 1.18 3.87
C PHE A 249 -8.98 -0.33 3.57
N PHE A 250 -7.96 -1.03 4.11
CA PHE A 250 -7.78 -2.46 3.84
C PHE A 250 -8.88 -3.32 4.44
N THR A 251 -9.49 -2.91 5.54
CA THR A 251 -10.62 -3.65 6.14
C THR A 251 -11.77 -3.76 5.16
N ILE A 252 -12.21 -2.64 4.58
CA ILE A 252 -13.30 -2.63 3.61
C ILE A 252 -12.89 -3.35 2.32
N ASN A 253 -11.66 -3.10 1.81
CA ASN A 253 -11.17 -3.78 0.62
C ASN A 253 -11.16 -5.31 0.77
N ASN A 254 -10.77 -5.81 1.94
CA ASN A 254 -10.63 -7.25 2.20
C ASN A 254 -11.95 -7.96 2.55
N THR A 255 -13.06 -7.23 2.68
CA THR A 255 -14.36 -7.80 3.06
C THR A 255 -15.48 -7.47 2.07
N LEU A 256 -15.16 -6.77 0.97
CA LEU A 256 -16.15 -6.37 -0.03
C LEU A 256 -16.80 -7.59 -0.71
N ASP A 257 -16.03 -8.61 -1.04
CA ASP A 257 -16.52 -9.86 -1.62
C ASP A 257 -17.46 -10.60 -0.66
N ILE A 258 -17.15 -10.63 0.64
CA ILE A 258 -18.01 -11.19 1.68
C ILE A 258 -19.33 -10.42 1.77
N PHE A 259 -19.27 -9.08 1.72
CA PHE A 259 -20.45 -8.21 1.71
C PHE A 259 -21.37 -8.51 0.53
N LEU A 260 -20.81 -8.57 -0.67
CA LEU A 260 -21.55 -8.85 -1.89
C LEU A 260 -22.20 -10.24 -1.87
N LYS A 261 -21.53 -11.23 -1.28
CA LYS A 261 -22.08 -12.58 -1.11
C LYS A 261 -23.18 -12.62 -0.05
N GLN A 262 -22.94 -12.09 1.16
CA GLN A 262 -23.84 -12.25 2.31
C GLN A 262 -25.05 -11.33 2.27
N ILE A 263 -24.89 -10.07 1.83
CA ILE A 263 -25.96 -9.06 1.75
C ILE A 263 -26.51 -8.99 0.35
N GLY A 264 -25.65 -9.03 -0.67
CA GLY A 264 -26.05 -8.96 -2.07
C GLY A 264 -26.67 -10.28 -2.61
N GLY A 265 -26.43 -11.40 -1.95
CA GLY A 265 -26.89 -12.71 -2.39
C GLY A 265 -26.23 -13.21 -3.67
N PHE A 266 -25.11 -12.59 -4.09
CA PHE A 266 -24.40 -13.02 -5.29
C PHE A 266 -23.61 -14.31 -5.04
N ASP A 267 -23.44 -15.10 -6.10
CA ASP A 267 -22.55 -16.26 -6.11
C ASP A 267 -21.07 -15.83 -6.00
N ASN A 268 -20.18 -16.77 -5.70
CA ASN A 268 -18.75 -16.49 -5.51
C ASN A 268 -18.13 -15.80 -6.72
N THR A 269 -18.43 -16.25 -7.94
CA THR A 269 -17.85 -15.72 -9.17
C THR A 269 -18.31 -14.29 -9.44
N THR A 270 -19.60 -14.01 -9.32
CA THR A 270 -20.17 -12.68 -9.51
C THR A 270 -19.66 -11.70 -8.46
N SER A 271 -19.55 -12.11 -7.18
CA SER A 271 -18.99 -11.31 -6.11
C SER A 271 -17.54 -10.91 -6.39
N LYS A 272 -16.71 -11.84 -6.89
CA LYS A 272 -15.33 -11.57 -7.28
C LYS A 272 -15.26 -10.56 -8.44
N TRP A 273 -16.08 -10.72 -9.50
CA TRP A 273 -16.13 -9.79 -10.62
C TRP A 273 -16.53 -8.37 -10.20
N LEU A 274 -17.53 -8.24 -9.34
CA LEU A 274 -17.94 -6.94 -8.80
C LEU A 274 -16.84 -6.33 -7.92
N THR A 275 -16.10 -7.14 -7.18
CA THR A 275 -14.98 -6.66 -6.35
C THR A 275 -13.81 -6.13 -7.18
N VAL A 276 -13.67 -6.52 -8.47
CA VAL A 276 -12.68 -5.91 -9.39
C VAL A 276 -12.88 -4.40 -9.54
N LEU A 277 -14.08 -3.87 -9.31
CA LEU A 277 -14.33 -2.43 -9.33
C LEU A 277 -13.57 -1.66 -8.25
N ALA A 278 -13.28 -2.32 -7.10
CA ALA A 278 -12.56 -1.68 -6.00
C ALA A 278 -11.11 -1.29 -6.38
N PRO A 279 -10.25 -2.17 -6.89
CA PRO A 279 -8.93 -1.80 -7.40
C PRO A 279 -8.96 -0.69 -8.45
N VAL A 280 -9.96 -0.69 -9.35
CA VAL A 280 -10.12 0.37 -10.36
C VAL A 280 -10.44 1.71 -9.68
N ALA A 281 -11.39 1.72 -8.73
CA ALA A 281 -11.76 2.92 -7.98
C ALA A 281 -10.58 3.47 -7.14
N ILE A 282 -9.75 2.59 -6.58
CA ILE A 282 -8.59 2.95 -5.75
C ILE A 282 -7.61 3.88 -6.48
N VAL A 283 -7.43 3.75 -7.79
CA VAL A 283 -6.53 4.62 -8.58
C VAL A 283 -6.99 6.07 -8.53
N VAL A 284 -8.29 6.30 -8.51
CA VAL A 284 -8.88 7.64 -8.59
C VAL A 284 -8.55 8.48 -7.35
N GLY A 285 -8.53 7.86 -6.16
CA GLY A 285 -8.30 8.54 -4.89
C GLY A 285 -7.00 9.34 -4.81
N PRO A 286 -5.83 8.73 -5.01
CA PRO A 286 -4.54 9.44 -5.03
C PRO A 286 -4.45 10.53 -6.09
N ILE A 287 -5.03 10.30 -7.29
CA ILE A 287 -5.05 11.31 -8.37
C ILE A 287 -5.83 12.56 -7.93
N LEU A 288 -7.02 12.39 -7.37
CA LEU A 288 -7.82 13.49 -6.82
C LEU A 288 -7.08 14.19 -5.69
N CYS A 289 -6.43 13.41 -4.82
CA CYS A 289 -5.70 13.93 -3.68
C CYS A 289 -4.50 14.77 -4.09
N VAL A 290 -3.66 14.31 -5.02
CA VAL A 290 -2.51 15.07 -5.55
C VAL A 290 -2.99 16.37 -6.18
N ARG A 291 -4.04 16.35 -7.02
CA ARG A 291 -4.63 17.56 -7.61
C ARG A 291 -5.13 18.55 -6.54
N ALA A 292 -5.78 18.03 -5.49
CA ALA A 292 -6.22 18.86 -4.37
C ALA A 292 -5.05 19.47 -3.60
N CYS A 293 -3.97 18.71 -3.34
CA CYS A 293 -2.78 19.20 -2.65
C CYS A 293 -2.02 20.26 -3.47
N VAL A 294 -1.98 20.13 -4.79
CA VAL A 294 -1.40 21.15 -5.68
C VAL A 294 -2.21 22.46 -5.63
N LYS A 295 -3.54 22.35 -5.60
CA LYS A 295 -4.43 23.52 -5.55
C LYS A 295 -4.49 24.17 -4.17
N TYR A 296 -4.51 23.35 -3.12
CA TYR A 296 -4.63 23.77 -1.72
C TYR A 296 -3.33 23.41 -0.99
N THR A 297 -2.48 24.38 -0.73
CA THR A 297 -1.15 24.20 -0.14
C THR A 297 -1.13 23.52 1.23
N ASN A 298 -2.26 23.48 1.93
CA ASN A 298 -2.38 22.83 3.24
C ASN A 298 -2.92 21.39 3.10
N PHE A 299 -2.02 20.43 3.05
CA PHE A 299 -2.33 19.03 2.92
C PHE A 299 -3.14 18.42 4.09
N LEU A 300 -3.00 18.97 5.31
CA LEU A 300 -3.82 18.51 6.46
C LEU A 300 -5.28 18.89 6.28
N HIS A 301 -5.58 20.06 5.68
CA HIS A 301 -6.95 20.40 5.30
C HIS A 301 -7.49 19.46 4.22
N VAL A 302 -6.68 19.14 3.21
CA VAL A 302 -7.08 18.18 2.16
C VAL A 302 -7.39 16.81 2.80
N ALA A 303 -6.51 16.31 3.69
CA ALA A 303 -6.76 15.06 4.42
C ALA A 303 -8.05 15.14 5.26
N THR A 304 -8.30 16.24 5.97
CA THR A 304 -9.51 16.44 6.76
C THR A 304 -10.76 16.38 5.90
N VAL A 305 -10.75 17.01 4.71
CA VAL A 305 -11.88 16.97 3.77
C VAL A 305 -12.11 15.56 3.25
N PHE A 306 -11.05 14.85 2.84
CA PHE A 306 -11.17 13.49 2.31
C PHE A 306 -11.75 12.52 3.35
N PHE A 307 -11.24 12.53 4.59
CA PHE A 307 -11.76 11.66 5.66
C PHE A 307 -13.10 12.14 6.22
N GLY A 308 -13.37 13.45 6.20
CA GLY A 308 -14.69 14.00 6.54
C GLY A 308 -15.78 13.54 5.56
N LEU A 309 -15.50 13.60 4.26
CA LEU A 309 -16.42 13.06 3.24
C LEU A 309 -16.54 11.53 3.34
N ALA A 310 -15.43 10.82 3.60
CA ALA A 310 -15.48 9.37 3.82
C ALA A 310 -16.37 9.03 5.02
N LEU A 311 -16.32 9.81 6.10
CA LEU A 311 -17.21 9.64 7.26
C LEU A 311 -18.67 9.82 6.89
N VAL A 312 -19.01 10.82 6.07
CA VAL A 312 -20.39 11.02 5.57
C VAL A 312 -20.86 9.79 4.80
N PHE A 313 -20.06 9.29 3.85
CA PHE A 313 -20.43 8.09 3.07
C PHE A 313 -20.54 6.83 3.94
N ALA A 314 -19.62 6.63 4.91
CA ALA A 314 -19.71 5.52 5.84
C ALA A 314 -20.96 5.59 6.72
N THR A 315 -21.34 6.79 7.16
CA THR A 315 -22.57 7.00 7.96
C THR A 315 -23.80 6.72 7.13
N ILE A 316 -23.89 7.23 5.89
CA ILE A 316 -25.02 6.91 5.00
C ILE A 316 -25.08 5.40 4.75
N LEU A 317 -23.96 4.77 4.46
CA LEU A 317 -23.87 3.32 4.23
C LEU A 317 -24.45 2.52 5.41
N LEU A 318 -24.14 2.92 6.66
CA LEU A 318 -24.66 2.25 7.86
C LEU A 318 -26.20 2.16 7.90
N PHE A 319 -26.91 3.11 7.28
CA PHE A 319 -28.38 3.15 7.27
C PHE A 319 -29.02 2.56 6.02
N VAL A 320 -28.25 2.36 4.94
CA VAL A 320 -28.83 1.96 3.64
C VAL A 320 -28.22 0.70 3.05
N PHE A 321 -27.29 0.04 3.74
CA PHE A 321 -26.49 -1.07 3.16
C PHE A 321 -27.35 -2.29 2.77
N ASP A 322 -28.51 -2.49 3.41
CA ASP A 322 -29.44 -3.58 3.14
C ASP A 322 -30.62 -3.18 2.21
N PHE A 323 -30.76 -1.88 1.93
CA PHE A 323 -31.86 -1.38 1.12
C PHE A 323 -31.63 -1.61 -0.38
N ASN A 324 -30.44 -1.30 -0.88
CA ASN A 324 -30.08 -1.48 -2.29
C ASN A 324 -28.59 -1.77 -2.44
N ILE A 325 -28.26 -2.97 -2.92
CA ILE A 325 -26.88 -3.44 -3.00
C ILE A 325 -26.00 -2.59 -3.95
N PHE A 326 -26.56 -2.08 -5.06
CA PHE A 326 -25.80 -1.26 -5.99
C PHE A 326 -25.52 0.14 -5.43
N LEU A 327 -26.48 0.72 -4.68
CA LEU A 327 -26.26 1.96 -3.95
C LEU A 327 -25.17 1.76 -2.88
N SER A 328 -25.23 0.66 -2.15
CA SER A 328 -24.25 0.31 -1.13
C SER A 328 -22.87 0.09 -1.73
N LEU A 329 -22.77 -0.59 -2.87
CA LEU A 329 -21.51 -0.75 -3.61
C LEU A 329 -20.96 0.61 -4.05
N ALA A 330 -21.79 1.51 -4.58
CA ALA A 330 -21.36 2.85 -4.98
C ALA A 330 -20.82 3.66 -3.79
N LEU A 331 -21.50 3.60 -2.63
CA LEU A 331 -21.05 4.27 -1.40
C LEU A 331 -19.74 3.68 -0.87
N ILE A 332 -19.59 2.35 -0.91
CA ILE A 332 -18.34 1.66 -0.53
C ILE A 332 -17.19 2.10 -1.45
N LEU A 333 -17.40 2.12 -2.77
CA LEU A 333 -16.37 2.57 -3.72
C LEU A 333 -16.00 4.03 -3.51
N ALA A 334 -16.97 4.92 -3.28
CA ALA A 334 -16.73 6.33 -2.95
C ALA A 334 -15.92 6.47 -1.64
N PHE A 335 -16.29 5.72 -0.61
CA PHE A 335 -15.54 5.64 0.65
C PHE A 335 -14.11 5.19 0.43
N MET A 336 -13.88 4.15 -0.38
CA MET A 336 -12.56 3.62 -0.70
C MET A 336 -11.69 4.62 -1.49
N ILE A 337 -12.28 5.33 -2.45
CA ILE A 337 -11.60 6.42 -3.20
C ILE A 337 -11.08 7.48 -2.23
N LEU A 338 -11.94 7.95 -1.33
CA LEU A 338 -11.59 9.01 -0.40
C LEU A 338 -10.56 8.55 0.64
N THR A 339 -10.74 7.38 1.24
CA THR A 339 -9.82 6.85 2.24
C THR A 339 -8.45 6.54 1.64
N ASN A 340 -8.38 5.99 0.40
CA ASN A 340 -7.11 5.76 -0.27
C ASN A 340 -6.41 7.06 -0.69
N GLY A 341 -7.16 8.08 -1.11
CA GLY A 341 -6.63 9.41 -1.35
C GLY A 341 -5.99 10.02 -0.09
N GLY A 342 -6.74 10.04 1.00
CA GLY A 342 -6.25 10.51 2.30
C GLY A 342 -5.05 9.70 2.84
N ARG A 343 -5.04 8.38 2.63
CA ARG A 343 -3.90 7.51 2.98
C ARG A 343 -2.61 7.92 2.28
N SER A 344 -2.68 8.28 1.01
CA SER A 344 -1.50 8.71 0.25
C SER A 344 -0.84 9.95 0.85
N ILE A 345 -1.63 10.90 1.36
CA ILE A 345 -1.11 12.05 2.10
C ILE A 345 -0.39 11.58 3.37
N SER A 346 -1.05 10.76 4.16
CA SER A 346 -0.56 10.35 5.48
C SER A 346 0.76 9.59 5.42
N LEU A 347 0.94 8.72 4.42
CA LEU A 347 2.15 7.93 4.25
C LEU A 347 3.33 8.74 3.69
N SER A 348 3.07 9.71 2.82
CA SER A 348 4.11 10.50 2.15
C SER A 348 4.65 11.63 3.02
N ILE A 349 3.77 12.30 3.78
CA ILE A 349 4.10 13.52 4.51
C ILE A 349 5.07 13.27 5.66
N ALA A 350 4.86 12.20 6.43
CA ALA A 350 5.74 11.88 7.55
C ALA A 350 7.20 11.66 7.09
N ALA A 351 7.38 11.01 5.94
CA ALA A 351 8.70 10.77 5.36
C ALA A 351 9.35 12.06 4.82
N LEU A 352 8.57 12.92 4.14
CA LEU A 352 9.10 14.15 3.53
C LEU A 352 9.53 15.19 4.56
N GLN A 353 8.80 15.33 5.65
CA GLN A 353 9.07 16.39 6.64
C GLN A 353 10.15 16.05 7.65
N MET A 354 10.58 14.77 7.72
CA MET A 354 11.65 14.32 8.60
C MET A 354 13.00 14.16 7.87
N ARG A 355 13.05 14.44 6.58
CA ARG A 355 14.17 14.16 5.68
C ARG A 355 15.51 14.71 6.16
N ASP A 356 15.54 15.92 6.70
CA ASP A 356 16.81 16.60 7.04
C ASP A 356 17.45 16.15 8.34
N LYS A 357 16.79 15.34 9.16
CA LYS A 357 17.24 15.08 10.54
C LYS A 357 17.09 13.63 11.02
N ILE A 358 16.45 12.78 10.26
CA ILE A 358 16.33 11.32 10.49
C ILE A 358 16.42 10.67 9.11
N ASP A 359 17.06 9.51 9.02
CA ASP A 359 17.07 8.72 7.78
C ASP A 359 15.61 8.53 7.28
N ALA A 360 15.28 9.19 6.16
CA ALA A 360 13.94 9.15 5.57
C ALA A 360 13.52 7.73 5.19
N GLY A 361 14.49 6.87 4.85
CA GLY A 361 14.27 5.45 4.58
C GLY A 361 13.82 4.69 5.82
N LEU A 362 14.50 4.90 6.95
CA LEU A 362 14.12 4.30 8.23
C LEU A 362 12.73 4.76 8.67
N CYS A 363 12.44 6.06 8.54
CA CYS A 363 11.14 6.64 8.88
C CYS A 363 10.01 6.03 8.05
N SER A 364 10.16 6.02 6.74
CA SER A 364 9.17 5.42 5.82
C SER A 364 8.95 3.94 6.12
N THR A 365 10.02 3.21 6.44
CA THR A 365 9.94 1.79 6.78
C THR A 365 9.18 1.55 8.08
N LEU A 366 9.41 2.35 9.12
CA LEU A 366 8.68 2.22 10.40
C LEU A 366 7.19 2.56 10.25
N VAL A 367 6.85 3.61 9.50
CA VAL A 367 5.46 3.94 9.17
C VAL A 367 4.78 2.79 8.43
N ASN A 368 5.47 2.22 7.44
CA ASN A 368 4.94 1.11 6.65
C ASN A 368 4.83 -0.19 7.46
N ALA A 369 5.77 -0.46 8.38
CA ALA A 369 5.68 -1.59 9.30
C ALA A 369 4.49 -1.47 10.25
N ALA A 370 4.26 -0.30 10.84
CA ALA A 370 3.11 -0.04 11.69
C ALA A 370 1.78 -0.15 10.92
N ALA A 371 1.73 0.40 9.71
CA ALA A 371 0.59 0.26 8.81
C ALA A 371 0.32 -1.21 8.44
N SER A 372 1.36 -2.01 8.25
CA SER A 372 1.25 -3.44 7.94
C SER A 372 0.66 -4.21 9.13
N ILE A 373 1.14 -3.97 10.36
CA ILE A 373 0.57 -4.58 11.57
C ILE A 373 -0.92 -4.25 11.69
N ALA A 374 -1.29 -2.98 11.53
CA ALA A 374 -2.68 -2.56 11.61
C ALA A 374 -3.55 -3.18 10.51
N THR A 375 -2.99 -3.37 9.29
CA THR A 375 -3.65 -4.06 8.17
C THR A 375 -3.88 -5.55 8.45
N GLY A 376 -3.08 -6.19 9.27
CA GLY A 376 -3.32 -7.56 9.73
C GLY A 376 -4.41 -7.63 10.79
N VAL A 377 -4.30 -6.82 11.83
CA VAL A 377 -5.14 -6.90 13.04
C VAL A 377 -6.59 -6.46 12.78
N ILE A 378 -6.80 -5.31 12.16
CA ILE A 378 -8.13 -4.70 12.09
C ILE A 378 -9.10 -5.48 11.21
N PRO A 379 -8.72 -6.00 10.01
CA PRO A 379 -9.60 -6.86 9.24
C PRO A 379 -9.99 -8.14 9.97
N LYS A 380 -9.11 -8.69 10.82
CA LYS A 380 -9.44 -9.84 11.67
C LYS A 380 -10.51 -9.49 12.72
N ILE A 381 -10.37 -8.37 13.42
CA ILE A 381 -11.39 -7.90 14.37
C ILE A 381 -12.73 -7.71 13.64
N PHE A 382 -12.70 -7.17 12.44
CA PHE A 382 -13.89 -6.98 11.62
C PHE A 382 -14.55 -8.32 11.25
N THR A 383 -13.78 -9.32 10.83
CA THR A 383 -14.31 -10.66 10.51
C THR A 383 -14.81 -11.40 11.75
N GLN A 384 -14.24 -11.20 12.94
CA GLN A 384 -14.77 -11.71 14.21
C GLN A 384 -16.19 -11.19 14.50
N ILE A 385 -16.47 -9.93 14.12
CA ILE A 385 -17.83 -9.39 14.21
C ILE A 385 -18.76 -10.08 13.22
N LEU A 386 -18.28 -10.33 11.99
CA LEU A 386 -19.09 -10.98 10.95
C LEU A 386 -19.39 -12.46 11.24
N ASP A 387 -18.48 -13.16 11.88
CA ASP A 387 -18.59 -14.58 12.24
C ASP A 387 -19.35 -14.83 13.54
N ASN A 388 -19.92 -13.82 14.18
CA ASN A 388 -20.60 -14.01 15.47
C ASN A 388 -21.90 -14.83 15.28
N PRO A 389 -21.97 -16.07 15.82
CA PRO A 389 -23.09 -16.96 15.59
C PRO A 389 -24.34 -16.59 16.43
N THR A 390 -24.21 -15.70 17.41
CA THR A 390 -25.34 -15.29 18.28
C THR A 390 -26.20 -14.21 17.66
N ARG A 391 -25.82 -13.69 16.47
CA ARG A 391 -26.47 -12.57 15.79
C ARG A 391 -26.87 -12.97 14.38
N THR A 392 -27.84 -12.25 13.83
CA THR A 392 -28.16 -12.40 12.40
C THR A 392 -27.06 -11.79 11.53
N VAL A 393 -26.97 -12.21 10.26
CA VAL A 393 -26.02 -11.63 9.29
C VAL A 393 -26.17 -10.12 9.22
N LEU A 394 -27.42 -9.61 9.19
CA LEU A 394 -27.70 -8.18 9.14
C LEU A 394 -27.17 -7.44 10.38
N GLN A 395 -27.38 -7.99 11.59
CA GLN A 395 -26.85 -7.42 12.83
C GLN A 395 -25.32 -7.41 12.86
N ASN A 396 -24.68 -8.46 12.34
CA ASN A 396 -23.23 -8.53 12.23
C ASN A 396 -22.70 -7.42 11.31
N TRP A 397 -23.30 -7.21 10.14
CA TRP A 397 -22.91 -6.13 9.23
C TRP A 397 -23.20 -4.74 9.79
N THR A 398 -24.33 -4.55 10.50
CA THR A 398 -24.60 -3.28 11.21
C THR A 398 -23.50 -2.96 12.22
N ASN A 399 -23.09 -3.94 13.03
CA ASN A 399 -22.00 -3.74 14.01
C ASN A 399 -20.65 -3.50 13.33
N ALA A 400 -20.37 -4.20 12.23
CA ALA A 400 -19.16 -4.04 11.46
C ALA A 400 -19.07 -2.64 10.82
N PHE A 401 -20.12 -2.13 10.20
CA PHE A 401 -20.16 -0.75 9.67
C PHE A 401 -20.17 0.30 10.78
N THR A 402 -20.78 0.03 11.93
CA THR A 402 -20.66 0.89 13.12
C THR A 402 -19.19 1.03 13.55
N LEU A 403 -18.43 -0.06 13.57
CA LEU A 403 -17.00 -0.02 13.86
C LEU A 403 -16.26 0.85 12.83
N VAL A 404 -16.58 0.73 11.54
CA VAL A 404 -15.98 1.57 10.47
C VAL A 404 -16.26 3.06 10.72
N VAL A 405 -17.50 3.41 11.08
CA VAL A 405 -17.86 4.80 11.39
C VAL A 405 -17.08 5.31 12.60
N ILE A 406 -17.05 4.55 13.71
CA ILE A 406 -16.30 4.92 14.93
C ILE A 406 -14.81 5.10 14.59
N TRP A 407 -14.24 4.19 13.83
CA TRP A 407 -12.83 4.24 13.43
C TRP A 407 -12.52 5.45 12.55
N ASN A 408 -13.46 5.80 11.65
CA ASN A 408 -13.30 6.96 10.80
C ASN A 408 -13.47 8.28 11.58
N VAL A 409 -14.37 8.34 12.57
CA VAL A 409 -14.48 9.46 13.53
C VAL A 409 -13.16 9.67 14.26
N ALA A 410 -12.56 8.59 14.78
CA ALA A 410 -11.25 8.65 15.44
C ALA A 410 -10.16 9.16 14.47
N THR A 411 -10.18 8.71 13.22
CA THR A 411 -9.24 9.16 12.17
C THR A 411 -9.37 10.68 11.94
N VAL A 412 -10.58 11.18 11.74
CA VAL A 412 -10.85 12.61 11.53
C VAL A 412 -10.41 13.42 12.75
N ALA A 413 -10.71 12.95 13.97
CA ALA A 413 -10.32 13.62 15.21
C ALA A 413 -8.78 13.72 15.35
N ILE A 414 -8.04 12.66 15.03
CA ILE A 414 -6.56 12.64 15.04
C ILE A 414 -6.01 13.65 14.03
N ILE A 415 -6.56 13.69 12.80
CA ILE A 415 -6.11 14.60 11.75
C ILE A 415 -6.36 16.06 12.15
N ILE A 416 -7.54 16.36 12.68
CA ILE A 416 -7.89 17.71 13.16
C ILE A 416 -6.96 18.12 14.32
N ALA A 417 -6.76 17.24 15.31
CA ALA A 417 -5.86 17.48 16.42
C ALA A 417 -4.43 17.80 15.94
N LEU A 418 -3.94 17.02 14.95
CA LEU A 418 -2.63 17.25 14.34
C LEU A 418 -2.57 18.61 13.62
N ALA A 419 -3.61 18.96 12.85
CA ALA A 419 -3.68 20.23 12.14
C ALA A 419 -3.68 21.43 13.11
N LEU A 420 -4.46 21.35 14.19
CA LEU A 420 -4.51 22.39 15.23
C LEU A 420 -3.16 22.49 15.98
N TRP A 421 -2.53 21.37 16.27
CA TRP A 421 -1.24 21.36 16.94
C TRP A 421 -0.14 21.98 16.08
N VAL A 422 -0.07 21.66 14.79
CA VAL A 422 0.86 22.27 13.84
C VAL A 422 0.62 23.80 13.74
N LYS A 423 -0.65 24.22 13.63
CA LYS A 423 -1.00 25.65 13.61
C LYS A 423 -0.55 26.39 14.88
N TYR A 424 -0.71 25.77 16.04
CA TYR A 424 -0.25 26.32 17.32
C TYR A 424 1.28 26.46 17.37
N LEU A 425 2.01 25.44 16.89
CA LEU A 425 3.47 25.49 16.86
C LEU A 425 4.01 26.60 15.95
N ASN A 426 3.46 26.73 14.74
CA ASN A 426 3.86 27.76 13.79
C ASN A 426 3.60 29.18 14.34
N LYS A 427 2.50 29.38 15.09
CA LYS A 427 2.22 30.67 15.74
C LYS A 427 3.22 31.00 16.85
N LYS A 428 3.66 29.99 17.63
CA LYS A 428 4.60 30.16 18.72
C LYS A 428 6.02 30.44 18.23
N ASP A 429 6.44 29.82 17.13
CA ASP A 429 7.78 30.01 16.58
C ASP A 429 7.88 31.37 15.87
N LYS A 430 6.83 31.84 15.15
CA LYS A 430 6.77 33.19 14.60
C LYS A 430 6.86 34.30 15.69
N LYS A 431 6.22 34.08 16.85
CA LYS A 431 6.30 35.05 17.96
C LYS A 431 7.71 35.17 18.56
N LYS A 432 8.48 34.07 18.56
CA LYS A 432 9.88 34.08 19.03
C LYS A 432 10.85 34.75 18.05
N GLU A 433 10.52 34.78 16.75
CA GLU A 433 11.33 35.51 15.75
C GLU A 433 11.06 37.00 15.77
N THR A 434 9.84 37.44 16.13
CA THR A 434 9.50 38.86 16.29
C THR A 434 9.97 39.45 17.62
N ASP A 435 10.23 38.64 18.65
CA ASP A 435 10.71 39.05 19.97
C ASP A 435 12.27 39.01 20.06
N LYS A 436 12.97 38.68 18.97
CA LYS A 436 14.43 38.79 18.79
C LYS A 436 14.77 39.94 17.87
#